data_b3d7327f9e2fd7f4665dd806d4e8eb1e
#
_entry.id   b3d7327f9e2fd7f4665dd806d4e8eb1e
#
_cell.length_a   1.000
_cell.length_b   1.000
_cell.length_c   1.000
_cell.angle_alpha   90.00
_cell.angle_beta   90.00
_cell.angle_gamma   90.00
#
_symmetry.space_group_name_H-M   'P 1'
#
loop_
_entity.id
_entity.type
_entity.pdbx_description
1 polymer ?
#
loop_
_entity_poly.entity_id
_entity_poly.type
_entity_poly.pdbx_seq_one_letter_code
_entity_poly.pdbx_strand_id
1 'polypeptide(L)'
;MTTSDSDFTSGPDRTHDIVVYGVTGFVGKLTAKYLAEHAPADTRIALAGRSTGRIEAARKELGPNAQNWPVIEADASDTAALRSMVESTRVVITTVGPYAKYGMPLATACAEAGTDYVDLTGEVLFARESIDTNHEIAQRTGARIVHSCGFDSVPSDIGVHALYEAVTADNAGELTDTTLVVTSMSGGVSGGTVDSLRGQIEAMKKDKRARRIAARPYSLSPDRSLEPQLGRQLDTVLIDGKKIDPSLRGWKAPFVMASYNTRVVRRTNALRDWAYGKQFRYSEVMSVGSSVVSPVLAGALSAGLFVGVSAMTVLPGKVLDRILPKPGSGPSEKAREKGHFTVDLYTLTTSGARYRARVKASGDPGYKATAVMLAESALALVLGGDALPKASGVLTPATAMGDVLVDRLNAAGMEIWAKRN
;
A
#
# COMPACT_ATOMS: atom_id res chain seq x y z
N MET A 1 20.39 -25.06 34.05
CA MET A 1 21.09 -23.82 33.67
C MET A 1 20.17 -23.08 32.74
N THR A 2 19.46 -22.14 33.28
CA THR A 2 18.48 -21.26 32.61
C THR A 2 19.26 -20.16 31.93
N THR A 3 19.22 -20.14 30.59
CA THR A 3 19.71 -19.00 29.79
C THR A 3 18.60 -17.97 29.67
N SER A 4 18.91 -16.83 30.21
CA SER A 4 18.14 -15.63 30.35
C SER A 4 17.47 -15.14 29.03
N ASP A 5 16.23 -14.68 29.24
CA ASP A 5 15.51 -13.78 28.34
C ASP A 5 16.43 -12.64 27.87
N SER A 6 16.58 -12.53 26.58
CA SER A 6 17.22 -11.37 25.98
C SER A 6 16.23 -10.19 26.05
N ASP A 7 16.48 -9.28 26.95
CA ASP A 7 15.97 -7.93 26.97
C ASP A 7 16.04 -7.32 25.55
N PHE A 8 14.91 -7.22 24.88
CA PHE A 8 14.73 -6.23 23.84
C PHE A 8 14.70 -4.86 24.53
N THR A 9 15.88 -4.31 24.76
CA THR A 9 16.05 -2.96 25.28
C THR A 9 15.21 -2.00 24.44
N SER A 10 14.35 -1.25 25.13
CA SER A 10 13.70 -0.05 24.62
C SER A 10 14.74 0.75 23.83
N GLY A 11 14.50 0.89 22.51
CA GLY A 11 15.39 1.66 21.64
C GLY A 11 15.58 3.09 22.18
N PRO A 12 16.56 3.85 21.65
CA PRO A 12 16.93 5.16 22.15
C PRO A 12 15.68 6.03 22.33
N ASP A 13 15.66 6.83 23.40
CA ASP A 13 14.52 7.66 23.79
C ASP A 13 14.19 8.64 22.64
N ARG A 14 13.24 8.25 21.79
CA ARG A 14 12.86 9.01 20.60
C ARG A 14 11.99 10.19 21.01
N THR A 15 12.30 11.39 20.52
CA THR A 15 11.57 12.63 20.85
C THR A 15 10.14 12.60 20.30
N HIS A 16 9.93 11.94 19.17
CA HIS A 16 8.63 11.84 18.47
C HIS A 16 8.22 10.39 18.28
N ASP A 17 6.93 10.15 18.30
CA ASP A 17 6.36 8.84 17.93
C ASP A 17 6.15 8.76 16.41
N ILE A 18 5.66 9.85 15.79
CA ILE A 18 5.41 9.94 14.35
C ILE A 18 5.98 11.25 13.79
N VAL A 19 6.68 11.15 12.67
CA VAL A 19 7.00 12.30 11.82
C VAL A 19 6.24 12.19 10.49
N VAL A 20 5.45 13.21 10.13
CA VAL A 20 4.78 13.31 8.84
C VAL A 20 5.64 14.10 7.86
N TYR A 21 6.39 13.40 7.02
CA TYR A 21 7.27 13.98 6.02
C TYR A 21 6.53 14.22 4.70
N GLY A 22 6.52 15.48 4.24
CA GLY A 22 5.77 15.90 3.05
C GLY A 22 4.39 16.45 3.36
N VAL A 23 4.16 16.97 4.57
CA VAL A 23 2.88 17.54 5.03
C VAL A 23 2.36 18.68 4.16
N THR A 24 3.21 19.36 3.39
CA THR A 24 2.80 20.42 2.45
C THR A 24 2.14 19.89 1.17
N GLY A 25 2.22 18.59 0.93
CA GLY A 25 1.54 17.91 -0.17
C GLY A 25 0.06 17.64 0.14
N PHE A 26 -0.71 17.32 -0.91
CA PHE A 26 -2.16 17.14 -0.78
C PHE A 26 -2.51 15.97 0.17
N VAL A 27 -1.92 14.79 -0.05
CA VAL A 27 -2.16 13.62 0.82
C VAL A 27 -1.52 13.81 2.19
N GLY A 28 -0.33 14.43 2.27
CA GLY A 28 0.34 14.72 3.54
C GLY A 28 -0.50 15.59 4.47
N LYS A 29 -1.18 16.62 3.93
CA LYS A 29 -2.14 17.44 4.69
C LYS A 29 -3.33 16.63 5.20
N LEU A 30 -3.90 15.76 4.35
CA LEU A 30 -5.04 14.92 4.74
C LEU A 30 -4.65 13.92 5.82
N THR A 31 -3.47 13.30 5.70
CA THR A 31 -2.94 12.37 6.70
C THR A 31 -2.67 13.07 8.04
N ALA A 32 -2.03 14.25 8.00
CA ALA A 32 -1.77 15.04 9.21
C ALA A 32 -3.08 15.54 9.87
N LYS A 33 -4.07 15.94 9.06
CA LYS A 33 -5.40 16.31 9.57
C LYS A 33 -6.08 15.13 10.26
N TYR A 34 -6.07 13.96 9.64
CA TYR A 34 -6.61 12.75 10.24
C TYR A 34 -5.93 12.41 11.58
N LEU A 35 -4.61 12.47 11.63
CA LEU A 35 -3.87 12.26 12.88
C LEU A 35 -4.23 13.28 13.95
N ALA A 36 -4.41 14.57 13.60
CA ALA A 36 -4.83 15.60 14.55
C ALA A 36 -6.22 15.36 15.14
N GLU A 37 -7.09 14.68 14.40
CA GLU A 37 -8.46 14.40 14.81
C GLU A 37 -8.60 13.04 15.55
N HIS A 38 -7.71 12.05 15.30
CA HIS A 38 -7.92 10.67 15.72
C HIS A 38 -6.75 10.03 16.48
N ALA A 39 -5.55 10.60 16.44
CA ALA A 39 -4.43 10.06 17.22
C ALA A 39 -4.69 10.26 18.73
N PRO A 40 -4.28 9.31 19.60
CA PRO A 40 -4.29 9.51 21.05
C PRO A 40 -3.57 10.81 21.44
N ALA A 41 -4.11 11.51 22.45
CA ALA A 41 -3.64 12.85 22.84
C ALA A 41 -2.17 12.88 23.30
N ASP A 42 -1.63 11.78 23.75
CA ASP A 42 -0.25 11.60 24.19
C ASP A 42 0.71 11.23 23.06
N THR A 43 0.20 11.00 21.84
CA THR A 43 1.05 10.70 20.67
C THR A 43 1.85 11.93 20.27
N ARG A 44 3.17 11.83 20.31
CA ARG A 44 4.10 12.92 19.98
C ARG A 44 4.33 12.96 18.46
N ILE A 45 3.65 13.89 17.79
CA ILE A 45 3.69 14.03 16.32
C ILE A 45 4.48 15.28 15.92
N ALA A 46 5.35 15.16 14.91
CA ALA A 46 6.04 16.27 14.28
C ALA A 46 5.74 16.32 12.77
N LEU A 47 5.85 17.50 12.19
CA LEU A 47 5.64 17.76 10.77
C LEU A 47 6.98 18.06 10.11
N ALA A 48 7.22 17.44 8.95
CA ALA A 48 8.50 17.60 8.27
C ALA A 48 8.37 17.88 6.76
N GLY A 49 9.41 18.51 6.20
CA GLY A 49 9.53 18.83 4.78
C GLY A 49 10.64 19.84 4.50
N ARG A 50 10.77 20.27 3.27
CA ARG A 50 11.91 21.11 2.79
C ARG A 50 11.81 22.61 3.06
N SER A 51 10.74 23.10 3.71
CA SER A 51 10.54 24.55 3.93
C SER A 51 9.70 24.78 5.17
N THR A 52 10.34 25.27 6.22
CA THR A 52 9.74 25.59 7.51
C THR A 52 8.50 26.45 7.37
N GLY A 53 8.56 27.56 6.63
CA GLY A 53 7.41 28.48 6.49
C GLY A 53 6.21 27.84 5.81
N ARG A 54 6.42 26.92 4.85
CA ARG A 54 5.31 26.16 4.21
C ARG A 54 4.72 25.10 5.14
N ILE A 55 5.54 24.47 5.99
CA ILE A 55 5.10 23.50 6.98
C ILE A 55 4.26 24.22 8.05
N GLU A 56 4.73 25.37 8.54
CA GLU A 56 3.97 26.19 9.50
C GLU A 56 2.63 26.67 8.96
N ALA A 57 2.60 27.06 7.68
CA ALA A 57 1.33 27.41 7.02
C ALA A 57 0.39 26.19 6.96
N ALA A 58 0.90 25.00 6.62
CA ALA A 58 0.10 23.79 6.63
C ALA A 58 -0.38 23.42 8.03
N ARG A 59 0.48 23.53 9.06
CA ARG A 59 0.12 23.27 10.48
C ARG A 59 -1.07 24.10 10.95
N LYS A 60 -1.14 25.37 10.58
CA LYS A 60 -2.27 26.27 10.94
C LYS A 60 -3.62 25.76 10.40
N GLU A 61 -3.61 25.00 9.29
CA GLU A 61 -4.83 24.45 8.67
C GLU A 61 -5.28 23.12 9.30
N LEU A 62 -4.46 22.48 10.17
CA LEU A 62 -4.74 21.14 10.73
C LEU A 62 -5.67 21.18 11.96
N GLY A 63 -6.00 22.36 12.49
CA GLY A 63 -6.85 22.50 13.67
C GLY A 63 -6.06 22.61 14.99
N PRO A 64 -6.77 22.75 16.13
CA PRO A 64 -6.16 23.11 17.42
C PRO A 64 -5.18 22.05 17.95
N ASN A 65 -5.45 20.77 17.74
CA ASN A 65 -4.61 19.67 18.27
C ASN A 65 -3.21 19.64 17.66
N ALA A 66 -3.03 20.19 16.47
CA ALA A 66 -1.73 20.20 15.77
C ALA A 66 -0.92 21.50 15.97
N GLN A 67 -1.48 22.52 16.66
CA GLN A 67 -0.84 23.84 16.74
C GLN A 67 0.55 23.82 17.38
N ASN A 68 0.78 22.90 18.30
CA ASN A 68 2.03 22.75 19.02
C ASN A 68 2.94 21.66 18.44
N TRP A 69 2.57 21.03 17.32
CA TRP A 69 3.41 20.00 16.72
C TRP A 69 4.73 20.61 16.21
N PRO A 70 5.87 20.07 16.59
CA PRO A 70 7.17 20.53 16.11
C PRO A 70 7.27 20.49 14.59
N VAL A 71 8.10 21.40 14.05
CA VAL A 71 8.40 21.50 12.63
C VAL A 71 9.86 21.15 12.41
N ILE A 72 10.13 20.22 11.50
CA ILE A 72 11.46 19.74 11.14
C ILE A 72 11.72 20.08 9.66
N GLU A 73 12.77 20.86 9.41
CA GLU A 73 13.21 21.10 8.03
C GLU A 73 14.15 19.98 7.58
N ALA A 74 13.75 19.28 6.51
CA ALA A 74 14.58 18.26 5.89
C ALA A 74 14.26 18.21 4.38
N ASP A 75 15.29 18.41 3.55
CA ASP A 75 15.19 18.19 2.09
C ASP A 75 15.54 16.75 1.76
N ALA A 76 14.87 16.17 0.77
CA ALA A 76 15.09 14.77 0.36
C ALA A 76 16.51 14.51 -0.19
N SER A 77 17.25 15.56 -0.56
CA SER A 77 18.64 15.50 -1.01
C SER A 77 19.67 15.71 0.11
N ASP A 78 19.22 16.15 1.29
CA ASP A 78 20.08 16.36 2.47
C ASP A 78 20.08 15.13 3.38
N THR A 79 21.06 14.27 3.20
CA THR A 79 21.19 13.02 3.96
C THR A 79 21.43 13.25 5.45
N ALA A 80 22.08 14.35 5.85
CA ALA A 80 22.32 14.66 7.24
C ALA A 80 21.03 15.11 7.95
N ALA A 81 20.22 15.96 7.30
CA ALA A 81 18.92 16.37 7.81
C ALA A 81 17.93 15.18 7.89
N LEU A 82 17.92 14.33 6.86
CA LEU A 82 17.10 13.09 6.89
C LEU A 82 17.52 12.18 8.05
N ARG A 83 18.82 11.97 8.27
CA ARG A 83 19.34 11.14 9.35
C ARG A 83 18.93 11.69 10.72
N SER A 84 19.15 12.98 10.98
CA SER A 84 18.73 13.62 12.23
C SER A 84 17.22 13.47 12.48
N MET A 85 16.40 13.66 11.44
CA MET A 85 14.94 13.48 11.52
C MET A 85 14.56 12.04 11.88
N VAL A 86 15.11 11.02 11.21
CA VAL A 86 14.73 9.63 11.46
C VAL A 86 15.22 9.13 12.83
N GLU A 87 16.39 9.60 13.28
CA GLU A 87 16.91 9.28 14.61
C GLU A 87 16.06 9.88 15.75
N SER A 88 15.27 10.91 15.48
CA SER A 88 14.38 11.56 16.45
C SER A 88 13.01 10.91 16.60
N THR A 89 12.61 9.97 15.73
CA THR A 89 11.25 9.44 15.70
C THR A 89 11.18 7.92 15.65
N ARG A 90 10.06 7.36 16.12
CA ARG A 90 9.78 5.91 16.04
C ARG A 90 9.29 5.51 14.66
N VAL A 91 8.41 6.31 14.04
CA VAL A 91 7.82 6.04 12.73
C VAL A 91 7.88 7.27 11.85
N VAL A 92 8.28 7.10 10.58
CA VAL A 92 8.17 8.14 9.55
C VAL A 92 7.04 7.78 8.59
N ILE A 93 6.08 8.68 8.44
CA ILE A 93 5.13 8.69 7.33
C ILE A 93 5.71 9.54 6.21
N THR A 94 5.80 9.03 4.99
CA THR A 94 6.21 9.87 3.85
C THR A 94 5.18 9.87 2.73
N THR A 95 4.89 11.07 2.25
CA THR A 95 4.06 11.31 1.05
C THR A 95 4.85 12.02 -0.06
N VAL A 96 6.18 12.00 0.04
CA VAL A 96 7.10 12.65 -0.92
C VAL A 96 7.39 11.71 -2.07
N GLY A 97 6.62 11.84 -3.14
CA GLY A 97 6.80 11.11 -4.40
C GLY A 97 7.24 12.01 -5.57
N PRO A 98 7.60 11.47 -6.73
CA PRO A 98 7.74 10.04 -7.05
C PRO A 98 8.83 9.34 -6.23
N TYR A 99 8.52 8.14 -5.72
CA TYR A 99 9.43 7.44 -4.79
C TYR A 99 10.71 6.94 -5.46
N ALA A 100 10.66 6.55 -6.72
CA ALA A 100 11.85 6.20 -7.50
C ALA A 100 12.87 7.35 -7.60
N LYS A 101 12.42 8.61 -7.39
CA LYS A 101 13.27 9.79 -7.47
C LYS A 101 13.75 10.27 -6.11
N TYR A 102 12.89 10.19 -5.09
CA TYR A 102 13.12 10.85 -3.79
C TYR A 102 13.06 9.90 -2.60
N GLY A 103 12.56 8.66 -2.77
CA GLY A 103 12.23 7.77 -1.65
C GLY A 103 13.42 7.05 -1.04
N MET A 104 14.41 6.64 -1.86
CA MET A 104 15.52 5.79 -1.40
C MET A 104 16.34 6.38 -0.26
N PRO A 105 16.78 7.67 -0.28
CA PRO A 105 17.58 8.22 0.82
C PRO A 105 16.88 8.13 2.16
N LEU A 106 15.57 8.43 2.21
CA LEU A 106 14.79 8.36 3.45
C LEU A 106 14.56 6.92 3.90
N ALA A 107 14.17 6.01 2.99
CA ALA A 107 13.96 4.60 3.33
C ALA A 107 15.24 3.95 3.87
N THR A 108 16.40 4.27 3.27
CA THR A 108 17.71 3.78 3.75
C THR A 108 18.06 4.37 5.11
N ALA A 109 17.87 5.67 5.32
CA ALA A 109 18.10 6.28 6.62
C ALA A 109 17.23 5.67 7.73
N CYS A 110 15.94 5.38 7.45
CA CYS A 110 15.06 4.68 8.38
C CYS A 110 15.55 3.26 8.68
N ALA A 111 15.94 2.51 7.65
CA ALA A 111 16.48 1.16 7.82
C ALA A 111 17.75 1.14 8.70
N GLU A 112 18.67 2.08 8.48
CA GLU A 112 19.92 2.22 9.23
C GLU A 112 19.69 2.65 10.68
N ALA A 113 18.72 3.53 10.93
CA ALA A 113 18.42 4.08 12.26
C ALA A 113 17.52 3.18 13.11
N GLY A 114 17.00 2.09 12.59
CA GLY A 114 15.99 1.29 13.30
C GLY A 114 14.65 2.01 13.46
N THR A 115 14.32 2.89 12.52
CA THR A 115 13.08 3.67 12.50
C THR A 115 12.09 3.04 11.54
N ASP A 116 10.85 2.85 11.99
CA ASP A 116 9.79 2.32 11.14
C ASP A 116 9.38 3.36 10.08
N TYR A 117 8.94 2.87 8.91
CA TYR A 117 8.66 3.68 7.73
C TYR A 117 7.39 3.21 7.05
N VAL A 118 6.52 4.15 6.67
CA VAL A 118 5.34 3.88 5.86
C VAL A 118 5.21 4.88 4.71
N ASP A 119 4.82 4.40 3.52
CA ASP A 119 4.64 5.20 2.32
C ASP A 119 3.40 4.80 1.51
N LEU A 120 3.23 5.44 0.35
CA LEU A 120 2.14 5.25 -0.60
C LEU A 120 2.67 4.82 -1.98
N THR A 121 3.77 4.10 -2.05
CA THR A 121 4.32 3.74 -3.36
C THR A 121 3.48 2.69 -4.07
N GLY A 122 3.27 2.88 -5.38
CA GLY A 122 2.79 1.88 -6.34
C GLY A 122 3.89 1.55 -7.37
N GLU A 123 5.16 1.81 -7.04
CA GLU A 123 6.31 1.74 -7.96
C GLU A 123 7.10 0.46 -7.73
N VAL A 124 6.86 -0.58 -8.57
CA VAL A 124 7.51 -1.89 -8.41
C VAL A 124 9.04 -1.82 -8.48
N LEU A 125 9.59 -0.88 -9.26
CA LEU A 125 11.03 -0.71 -9.40
C LEU A 125 11.64 -0.16 -8.12
N PHE A 126 11.02 0.87 -7.52
CA PHE A 126 11.43 1.43 -6.23
C PHE A 126 11.32 0.39 -5.10
N ALA A 127 10.17 -0.30 -5.01
CA ALA A 127 10.00 -1.33 -3.99
C ALA A 127 11.04 -2.45 -4.12
N ARG A 128 11.40 -2.86 -5.37
CA ARG A 128 12.46 -3.86 -5.57
C ARG A 128 13.83 -3.34 -5.17
N GLU A 129 14.15 -2.10 -5.50
CA GLU A 129 15.41 -1.47 -5.10
C GLU A 129 15.52 -1.33 -3.58
N SER A 130 14.42 -0.90 -2.93
CA SER A 130 14.35 -0.83 -1.47
C SER A 130 14.55 -2.20 -0.81
N ILE A 131 13.95 -3.26 -1.37
CA ILE A 131 14.17 -4.63 -0.88
C ILE A 131 15.64 -5.03 -1.01
N ASP A 132 16.23 -4.82 -2.19
CA ASP A 132 17.63 -5.21 -2.46
C ASP A 132 18.63 -4.45 -1.56
N THR A 133 18.32 -3.20 -1.21
CA THR A 133 19.22 -2.33 -0.44
C THR A 133 18.98 -2.41 1.06
N ASN A 134 17.72 -2.41 1.49
CA ASN A 134 17.37 -2.11 2.87
C ASN A 134 16.89 -3.32 3.67
N HIS A 135 16.50 -4.46 3.03
CA HIS A 135 15.86 -5.55 3.76
C HIS A 135 16.74 -6.12 4.87
N GLU A 136 17.98 -6.49 4.55
CA GLU A 136 18.91 -7.04 5.55
C GLU A 136 19.35 -5.99 6.59
N ILE A 137 19.48 -4.72 6.18
CA ILE A 137 19.81 -3.64 7.12
C ILE A 137 18.69 -3.50 8.14
N ALA A 138 17.46 -3.39 7.67
CA ALA A 138 16.28 -3.24 8.53
C ALA A 138 16.05 -4.49 9.41
N GLN A 139 16.38 -5.70 8.95
CA GLN A 139 16.35 -6.89 9.80
C GLN A 139 17.33 -6.80 10.98
N ARG A 140 18.55 -6.30 10.74
CA ARG A 140 19.56 -6.15 11.79
C ARG A 140 19.23 -5.05 12.80
N THR A 141 18.60 -3.96 12.35
CA THR A 141 18.26 -2.81 13.21
C THR A 141 16.90 -2.94 13.87
N GLY A 142 16.08 -3.90 13.44
CA GLY A 142 14.71 -4.08 13.91
C GLY A 142 13.68 -3.18 13.20
N ALA A 143 14.08 -2.37 12.22
CA ALA A 143 13.18 -1.47 11.49
C ALA A 143 12.15 -2.24 10.64
N ARG A 144 10.94 -1.69 10.53
CA ARG A 144 9.89 -2.12 9.62
C ARG A 144 9.74 -1.08 8.51
N ILE A 145 10.23 -1.40 7.32
CA ILE A 145 10.08 -0.55 6.12
C ILE A 145 8.87 -1.06 5.36
N VAL A 146 7.72 -0.41 5.53
CA VAL A 146 6.43 -0.88 4.99
C VAL A 146 6.00 0.00 3.83
N HIS A 147 6.06 -0.55 2.62
CA HIS A 147 5.62 0.13 1.42
C HIS A 147 4.11 -0.02 1.20
N SER A 148 3.50 0.95 0.49
CA SER A 148 2.14 0.88 -0.06
C SER A 148 1.03 0.81 0.98
N CYS A 149 1.15 1.62 2.03
CA CYS A 149 0.19 1.71 3.15
C CYS A 149 -1.06 2.55 2.82
N GLY A 150 -1.53 2.52 1.57
CA GLY A 150 -2.75 3.19 1.11
C GLY A 150 -3.63 2.27 0.28
N PHE A 151 -4.56 2.87 -0.47
CA PHE A 151 -5.45 2.11 -1.36
C PHE A 151 -4.68 1.32 -2.41
N ASP A 152 -3.45 1.71 -2.69
CA ASP A 152 -2.60 1.00 -3.64
C ASP A 152 -2.50 -0.50 -3.32
N SER A 153 -2.28 -0.89 -2.05
CA SER A 153 -2.16 -2.31 -1.72
C SER A 153 -2.82 -2.76 -0.41
N VAL A 154 -3.20 -1.85 0.51
CA VAL A 154 -3.81 -2.25 1.79
C VAL A 154 -5.07 -3.09 1.59
N PRO A 155 -6.05 -2.72 0.73
CA PRO A 155 -7.24 -3.55 0.53
C PRO A 155 -6.94 -4.93 -0.03
N SER A 156 -5.90 -5.05 -0.87
CA SER A 156 -5.47 -6.31 -1.46
C SER A 156 -4.78 -7.20 -0.44
N ASP A 157 -3.77 -6.67 0.23
CA ASP A 157 -2.91 -7.43 1.14
C ASP A 157 -3.63 -7.82 2.44
N ILE A 158 -4.32 -6.86 3.08
CA ILE A 158 -5.12 -7.09 4.29
C ILE A 158 -6.38 -7.91 3.99
N GLY A 159 -6.97 -7.74 2.79
CA GLY A 159 -8.11 -8.57 2.38
C GLY A 159 -7.75 -10.06 2.23
N VAL A 160 -6.58 -10.37 1.68
CA VAL A 160 -6.08 -11.76 1.60
C VAL A 160 -5.68 -12.27 2.99
N HIS A 161 -5.07 -11.41 3.83
CA HIS A 161 -4.77 -11.76 5.22
C HIS A 161 -6.07 -12.15 5.98
N ALA A 162 -7.13 -11.37 5.87
CA ALA A 162 -8.42 -11.71 6.49
C ALA A 162 -9.00 -13.04 5.97
N LEU A 163 -8.87 -13.35 4.65
CA LEU A 163 -9.26 -14.67 4.12
C LEU A 163 -8.44 -15.79 4.75
N TYR A 164 -7.14 -15.61 4.87
CA TYR A 164 -6.23 -16.60 5.45
C TYR A 164 -6.60 -16.89 6.92
N GLU A 165 -6.83 -15.85 7.72
CA GLU A 165 -7.20 -16.01 9.13
C GLU A 165 -8.56 -16.76 9.27
N ALA A 166 -9.57 -16.42 8.45
CA ALA A 166 -10.86 -17.10 8.47
C ALA A 166 -10.75 -18.57 8.04
N VAL A 167 -9.97 -18.88 7.01
CA VAL A 167 -9.74 -20.27 6.53
C VAL A 167 -8.98 -21.09 7.56
N THR A 168 -8.00 -20.47 8.22
CA THR A 168 -7.19 -21.10 9.28
C THR A 168 -8.05 -21.39 10.52
N ALA A 169 -8.87 -20.44 10.95
CA ALA A 169 -9.79 -20.61 12.09
C ALA A 169 -10.77 -21.77 11.87
N ASP A 170 -11.24 -21.97 10.64
CA ASP A 170 -12.15 -23.05 10.27
C ASP A 170 -11.43 -24.39 9.95
N ASN A 171 -10.10 -24.43 10.00
CA ASN A 171 -9.27 -25.56 9.55
C ASN A 171 -9.64 -26.05 8.14
N ALA A 172 -9.92 -25.11 7.22
CA ALA A 172 -10.45 -25.40 5.89
C ALA A 172 -9.35 -25.57 4.80
N GLY A 173 -8.11 -25.83 5.20
CA GLY A 173 -6.97 -26.04 4.31
C GLY A 173 -6.24 -24.74 3.93
N GLU A 174 -5.63 -24.70 2.75
CA GLU A 174 -4.84 -23.58 2.24
C GLU A 174 -5.63 -22.81 1.16
N LEU A 175 -5.31 -21.53 0.95
CA LEU A 175 -5.85 -20.74 -0.16
C LEU A 175 -5.28 -21.27 -1.49
N THR A 176 -6.10 -21.24 -2.54
CA THR A 176 -5.69 -21.59 -3.90
C THR A 176 -5.98 -20.43 -4.86
N ASP A 177 -6.92 -20.59 -5.81
CA ASP A 177 -7.30 -19.52 -6.73
C ASP A 177 -8.05 -18.41 -5.96
N THR A 178 -7.43 -17.27 -5.83
CA THR A 178 -7.94 -16.12 -5.10
C THR A 178 -8.01 -14.92 -6.04
N THR A 179 -9.19 -14.29 -6.10
CA THR A 179 -9.42 -13.13 -6.97
C THR A 179 -10.08 -12.00 -6.20
N LEU A 180 -9.45 -10.82 -6.24
CA LEU A 180 -10.07 -9.57 -5.81
C LEU A 180 -10.92 -8.99 -6.93
N VAL A 181 -12.13 -8.60 -6.59
CA VAL A 181 -13.07 -7.93 -7.48
C VAL A 181 -13.38 -6.54 -6.94
N VAL A 182 -12.96 -5.50 -7.63
CA VAL A 182 -13.43 -4.14 -7.35
C VAL A 182 -14.90 -4.07 -7.72
N THR A 183 -15.77 -4.13 -6.71
CA THR A 183 -17.22 -4.22 -6.92
C THR A 183 -17.84 -2.85 -7.14
N SER A 184 -17.34 -1.84 -6.43
CA SER A 184 -17.74 -0.44 -6.56
C SER A 184 -16.58 0.47 -6.21
N MET A 185 -16.41 1.54 -6.95
CA MET A 185 -15.41 2.57 -6.68
C MET A 185 -15.89 3.90 -7.24
N SER A 186 -15.82 4.94 -6.42
CA SER A 186 -16.08 6.33 -6.82
C SER A 186 -14.93 7.20 -6.35
N GLY A 187 -14.31 7.86 -7.29
CA GLY A 187 -13.11 8.69 -7.12
C GLY A 187 -12.22 8.61 -8.35
N GLY A 188 -11.24 9.48 -8.43
CA GLY A 188 -10.29 9.54 -9.52
C GLY A 188 -8.96 8.88 -9.18
N VAL A 189 -8.16 8.61 -10.20
CA VAL A 189 -6.75 8.26 -10.03
C VAL A 189 -5.99 9.51 -9.60
N SER A 190 -5.12 9.40 -8.60
CA SER A 190 -4.37 10.56 -8.12
C SER A 190 -3.30 11.01 -9.14
N GLY A 191 -3.01 12.31 -9.15
CA GLY A 191 -1.94 12.86 -10.00
C GLY A 191 -0.57 12.23 -9.67
N GLY A 192 -0.35 11.85 -8.39
CA GLY A 192 0.85 11.12 -7.97
C GLY A 192 0.94 9.72 -8.59
N THR A 193 -0.16 8.96 -8.59
CA THR A 193 -0.22 7.63 -9.23
C THR A 193 0.08 7.70 -10.73
N VAL A 194 -0.45 8.72 -11.40
CA VAL A 194 -0.20 8.93 -12.85
C VAL A 194 1.26 9.27 -13.12
N ASP A 195 1.86 10.13 -12.30
CA ASP A 195 3.28 10.53 -12.44
C ASP A 195 4.22 9.35 -12.16
N SER A 196 3.94 8.56 -11.14
CA SER A 196 4.66 7.31 -10.83
C SER A 196 4.59 6.29 -11.97
N LEU A 197 3.39 6.08 -12.53
CA LEU A 197 3.21 5.18 -13.67
C LEU A 197 4.03 5.64 -14.89
N ARG A 198 4.01 6.94 -15.18
CA ARG A 198 4.81 7.53 -16.25
C ARG A 198 6.32 7.32 -16.02
N GLY A 199 6.80 7.58 -14.81
CA GLY A 199 8.20 7.35 -14.44
C GLY A 199 8.63 5.89 -14.63
N GLN A 200 7.78 4.94 -14.23
CA GLN A 200 8.02 3.51 -14.45
C GLN A 200 8.04 3.14 -15.94
N ILE A 201 7.12 3.67 -16.75
CA ILE A 201 7.12 3.45 -18.20
C ILE A 201 8.41 3.99 -18.84
N GLU A 202 8.86 5.17 -18.45
CA GLU A 202 10.12 5.74 -18.97
C GLU A 202 11.34 4.91 -18.56
N ALA A 203 11.40 4.43 -17.31
CA ALA A 203 12.47 3.54 -16.84
C ALA A 203 12.49 2.23 -17.63
N MET A 204 11.32 1.62 -17.86
CA MET A 204 11.19 0.39 -18.66
C MET A 204 11.58 0.57 -20.13
N LYS A 205 11.41 1.76 -20.70
CA LYS A 205 11.88 2.06 -22.07
C LYS A 205 13.40 2.07 -22.16
N LYS A 206 14.07 2.58 -21.14
CA LYS A 206 15.51 2.80 -21.13
C LYS A 206 16.29 1.57 -20.67
N ASP A 207 15.71 0.75 -19.77
CA ASP A 207 16.41 -0.35 -19.12
C ASP A 207 15.70 -1.71 -19.30
N LYS A 208 16.43 -2.68 -19.84
CA LYS A 208 15.98 -4.08 -20.00
C LYS A 208 15.76 -4.77 -18.63
N ARG A 209 16.55 -4.40 -17.59
CA ARG A 209 16.41 -4.93 -16.24
C ARG A 209 15.09 -4.45 -15.63
N ALA A 210 14.76 -3.16 -15.77
CA ALA A 210 13.49 -2.58 -15.31
C ALA A 210 12.29 -3.30 -15.95
N ARG A 211 12.31 -3.52 -17.27
CA ARG A 211 11.27 -4.31 -17.96
C ARG A 211 11.12 -5.72 -17.41
N ARG A 212 12.24 -6.40 -17.13
CA ARG A 212 12.23 -7.74 -16.58
C ARG A 212 11.67 -7.79 -15.16
N ILE A 213 11.99 -6.80 -14.32
CA ILE A 213 11.42 -6.66 -12.97
C ILE A 213 9.91 -6.45 -13.07
N ALA A 214 9.46 -5.49 -13.86
CA ALA A 214 8.04 -5.17 -14.02
C ALA A 214 7.21 -6.35 -14.59
N ALA A 215 7.80 -7.16 -15.46
CA ALA A 215 7.11 -8.29 -16.10
C ALA A 215 7.03 -9.56 -15.24
N ARG A 216 7.90 -9.72 -14.23
CA ARG A 216 7.93 -10.95 -13.44
C ARG A 216 6.90 -10.95 -12.32
N PRO A 217 6.09 -12.02 -12.15
CA PRO A 217 5.05 -12.09 -11.13
C PRO A 217 5.59 -12.09 -9.70
N TYR A 218 6.80 -12.58 -9.49
CA TYR A 218 7.47 -12.67 -8.18
C TYR A 218 8.63 -11.67 -8.04
N SER A 219 8.56 -10.52 -8.69
CA SER A 219 9.67 -9.53 -8.67
C SER A 219 9.95 -8.95 -7.29
N LEU A 220 8.99 -8.95 -6.39
CA LEU A 220 9.15 -8.47 -5.01
C LEU A 220 9.40 -9.59 -3.99
N SER A 221 9.44 -10.86 -4.41
CA SER A 221 9.74 -11.97 -3.52
C SER A 221 11.17 -11.86 -2.94
N PRO A 222 11.37 -12.27 -1.66
CA PRO A 222 12.72 -12.33 -1.06
C PRO A 222 13.66 -13.21 -1.86
N ASP A 223 13.28 -14.45 -2.12
CA ASP A 223 14.02 -15.39 -2.97
C ASP A 223 13.09 -15.99 -4.03
N ARG A 224 13.33 -15.58 -5.27
CA ARG A 224 12.56 -16.04 -6.44
C ARG A 224 12.82 -17.48 -6.83
N SER A 225 13.93 -18.08 -6.39
CA SER A 225 14.27 -19.47 -6.66
C SER A 225 13.42 -20.44 -5.84
N LEU A 226 12.91 -19.99 -4.70
CA LEU A 226 12.04 -20.74 -3.80
C LEU A 226 10.55 -20.65 -4.17
N GLU A 227 10.19 -19.75 -5.10
CA GLU A 227 8.79 -19.57 -5.48
C GLU A 227 8.23 -20.79 -6.24
N PRO A 228 6.97 -21.15 -5.95
CA PRO A 228 6.33 -22.29 -6.58
C PRO A 228 6.22 -22.15 -8.10
N GLN A 229 6.47 -23.24 -8.83
CA GLN A 229 6.38 -23.30 -10.29
C GLN A 229 4.91 -23.47 -10.76
N LEU A 230 4.10 -22.44 -10.61
CA LEU A 230 2.66 -22.47 -10.94
C LEU A 230 2.34 -22.15 -12.41
N GLY A 231 3.34 -22.09 -13.28
CA GLY A 231 3.16 -21.70 -14.68
C GLY A 231 2.83 -20.21 -14.85
N ARG A 232 2.09 -19.89 -15.93
CA ARG A 232 1.73 -18.50 -16.22
C ARG A 232 0.76 -17.97 -15.17
N GLN A 233 1.11 -16.88 -14.52
CA GLN A 233 0.24 -16.14 -13.60
C GLN A 233 -0.12 -14.78 -14.18
N LEU A 234 -1.40 -14.57 -14.36
CA LEU A 234 -1.94 -13.30 -14.84
C LEU A 234 -2.26 -12.42 -13.63
N ASP A 235 -1.81 -11.17 -13.66
CA ASP A 235 -2.13 -10.20 -12.62
C ASP A 235 -3.61 -9.79 -12.69
N THR A 236 -4.13 -9.72 -13.93
CA THR A 236 -5.52 -9.36 -14.22
C THR A 236 -5.99 -10.05 -15.49
N VAL A 237 -7.31 -10.18 -15.66
CA VAL A 237 -7.92 -10.92 -16.75
C VAL A 237 -9.31 -10.39 -17.09
N LEU A 238 -9.70 -10.50 -18.35
CA LEU A 238 -11.09 -10.35 -18.79
C LEU A 238 -11.81 -11.69 -18.58
N ILE A 239 -12.77 -11.78 -17.65
CA ILE A 239 -13.35 -13.05 -17.23
C ILE A 239 -14.84 -12.93 -16.87
N ASP A 240 -15.62 -13.99 -17.13
CA ASP A 240 -16.98 -14.11 -16.57
C ASP A 240 -16.88 -14.29 -15.04
N GLY A 241 -17.65 -13.50 -14.30
CA GLY A 241 -17.68 -13.55 -12.83
C GLY A 241 -17.99 -14.94 -12.27
N LYS A 242 -18.81 -15.74 -12.94
CA LYS A 242 -19.12 -17.12 -12.52
C LYS A 242 -17.91 -18.04 -12.47
N LYS A 243 -16.85 -17.74 -13.22
CA LYS A 243 -15.59 -18.49 -13.17
C LYS A 243 -14.75 -18.15 -11.94
N ILE A 244 -14.99 -17.00 -11.30
CA ILE A 244 -14.38 -16.61 -10.05
C ILE A 244 -15.18 -17.22 -8.90
N ASP A 245 -16.49 -16.94 -8.87
CA ASP A 245 -17.41 -17.48 -7.88
C ASP A 245 -18.82 -17.63 -8.47
N PRO A 246 -19.56 -18.72 -8.17
CA PRO A 246 -20.90 -18.97 -8.69
C PRO A 246 -21.92 -17.87 -8.35
N SER A 247 -21.71 -17.11 -7.28
CA SER A 247 -22.58 -16.00 -6.87
C SER A 247 -22.42 -14.75 -7.75
N LEU A 248 -21.28 -14.61 -8.43
CA LEU A 248 -20.99 -13.44 -9.25
C LEU A 248 -21.72 -13.47 -10.59
N ARG A 249 -22.15 -12.30 -11.04
CA ARG A 249 -22.82 -12.09 -12.32
C ARG A 249 -22.01 -11.12 -13.18
N GLY A 250 -22.17 -11.26 -14.49
CA GLY A 250 -21.55 -10.38 -15.49
C GLY A 250 -20.04 -10.51 -15.60
N TRP A 251 -19.50 -9.91 -16.64
CA TRP A 251 -18.06 -9.94 -16.93
C TRP A 251 -17.29 -8.97 -16.03
N LYS A 252 -16.04 -9.31 -15.79
CA LYS A 252 -15.08 -8.51 -15.04
C LYS A 252 -13.97 -8.06 -15.98
N ALA A 253 -13.61 -6.78 -15.89
CA ALA A 253 -12.54 -6.17 -16.66
C ALA A 253 -11.21 -6.16 -15.87
N PRO A 254 -10.07 -5.99 -16.54
CA PRO A 254 -8.79 -5.77 -15.90
C PRO A 254 -8.82 -4.58 -14.92
N PHE A 255 -8.14 -4.75 -13.78
CA PHE A 255 -7.92 -3.66 -12.82
C PHE A 255 -6.51 -3.09 -12.96
N VAL A 256 -6.39 -1.77 -13.04
CA VAL A 256 -5.13 -1.08 -13.36
C VAL A 256 -4.04 -1.30 -12.31
N MET A 257 -4.40 -1.41 -11.02
CA MET A 257 -3.44 -1.60 -9.93
C MET A 257 -2.97 -3.05 -9.78
N ALA A 258 -3.63 -4.00 -10.43
CA ALA A 258 -3.34 -5.43 -10.30
C ALA A 258 -1.87 -5.77 -10.54
N SER A 259 -1.22 -5.10 -11.50
CA SER A 259 0.19 -5.35 -11.82
C SER A 259 1.16 -5.02 -10.69
N TYR A 260 0.79 -4.17 -9.75
CA TYR A 260 1.56 -3.89 -8.54
C TYR A 260 1.06 -4.73 -7.36
N ASN A 261 -0.22 -4.70 -7.07
CA ASN A 261 -0.83 -5.34 -5.90
C ASN A 261 -0.56 -6.84 -5.83
N THR A 262 -0.65 -7.54 -6.96
CA THR A 262 -0.39 -8.99 -7.01
C THR A 262 1.02 -9.34 -6.56
N ARG A 263 2.01 -8.47 -6.79
CA ARG A 263 3.39 -8.65 -6.33
C ARG A 263 3.53 -8.44 -4.85
N VAL A 264 2.79 -7.46 -4.28
CA VAL A 264 2.75 -7.23 -2.84
C VAL A 264 2.16 -8.44 -2.12
N VAL A 265 1.00 -8.92 -2.56
CA VAL A 265 0.32 -10.09 -1.96
C VAL A 265 1.16 -11.37 -2.07
N ARG A 266 1.82 -11.60 -3.23
CA ARG A 266 2.74 -12.74 -3.40
C ARG A 266 3.96 -12.61 -2.49
N ARG A 267 4.49 -11.38 -2.30
CA ARG A 267 5.55 -11.12 -1.32
C ARG A 267 5.11 -11.45 0.09
N THR A 268 3.90 -11.07 0.48
CA THR A 268 3.32 -11.42 1.79
C THR A 268 3.33 -12.93 2.01
N ASN A 269 2.87 -13.70 1.02
CA ASN A 269 2.89 -15.16 1.11
C ASN A 269 4.32 -15.71 1.29
N ALA A 270 5.28 -15.20 0.51
CA ALA A 270 6.68 -15.61 0.60
C ALA A 270 7.33 -15.23 1.95
N LEU A 271 7.06 -14.03 2.48
CA LEU A 271 7.55 -13.59 3.79
C LEU A 271 6.93 -14.37 4.96
N ARG A 272 5.81 -15.05 4.74
CA ARG A 272 5.14 -15.94 5.70
C ARG A 272 5.42 -17.43 5.39
N ASP A 273 6.53 -17.75 4.75
CA ASP A 273 6.90 -19.12 4.40
C ASP A 273 5.81 -19.87 3.63
N TRP A 274 5.13 -19.17 2.70
CA TRP A 274 4.00 -19.66 1.91
C TRP A 274 2.80 -20.13 2.74
N ALA A 275 2.54 -19.50 3.87
CA ALA A 275 1.41 -19.83 4.74
C ALA A 275 0.04 -19.74 4.05
N TYR A 276 -0.14 -18.88 3.06
CA TYR A 276 -1.39 -18.86 2.27
C TYR A 276 -1.59 -20.12 1.44
N GLY A 277 -0.52 -20.83 1.13
CA GLY A 277 -0.48 -22.05 0.34
C GLY A 277 0.56 -21.98 -0.79
N LYS A 278 1.21 -23.11 -1.07
CA LYS A 278 2.15 -23.21 -2.20
C LYS A 278 1.45 -23.22 -3.57
N GLN A 279 0.13 -23.49 -3.61
CA GLN A 279 -0.69 -23.42 -4.83
C GLN A 279 -1.46 -22.11 -4.95
N PHE A 280 -1.19 -21.15 -4.07
CA PHE A 280 -1.84 -19.87 -4.04
C PHE A 280 -1.60 -19.07 -5.33
N ARG A 281 -2.69 -18.70 -6.00
CA ARG A 281 -2.72 -17.84 -7.19
C ARG A 281 -3.56 -16.62 -6.89
N TYR A 282 -3.06 -15.46 -7.24
CA TYR A 282 -3.75 -14.22 -6.95
C TYR A 282 -3.88 -13.34 -8.17
N SER A 283 -5.07 -12.79 -8.40
CA SER A 283 -5.37 -11.85 -9.47
C SER A 283 -6.39 -10.80 -9.04
N GLU A 284 -6.46 -9.69 -9.77
CA GLU A 284 -7.42 -8.60 -9.49
C GLU A 284 -8.17 -8.19 -10.74
N VAL A 285 -9.48 -7.97 -10.58
CA VAL A 285 -10.37 -7.53 -11.65
C VAL A 285 -11.35 -6.48 -11.12
N MET A 286 -12.05 -5.80 -12.03
CA MET A 286 -13.11 -4.87 -11.65
C MET A 286 -14.45 -5.21 -12.29
N SER A 287 -15.52 -4.96 -11.57
CA SER A 287 -16.88 -5.15 -12.06
C SER A 287 -17.29 -4.00 -12.98
N VAL A 288 -17.89 -4.34 -14.11
CA VAL A 288 -18.51 -3.39 -15.05
C VAL A 288 -20.02 -3.54 -15.10
N GLY A 289 -20.60 -4.04 -14.03
CA GLY A 289 -22.03 -4.32 -13.91
C GLY A 289 -22.38 -5.77 -14.18
N SER A 290 -23.66 -6.10 -13.99
CA SER A 290 -24.19 -7.45 -14.11
C SER A 290 -25.15 -7.63 -15.30
N SER A 291 -25.34 -6.59 -16.13
CA SER A 291 -26.26 -6.61 -17.26
C SER A 291 -25.74 -7.47 -18.41
N VAL A 292 -26.61 -7.80 -19.33
CA VAL A 292 -26.28 -8.56 -20.56
C VAL A 292 -25.24 -7.85 -21.46
N VAL A 293 -25.08 -6.55 -21.33
CA VAL A 293 -24.07 -5.76 -22.06
C VAL A 293 -22.70 -5.71 -21.33
N SER A 294 -22.59 -6.31 -20.17
CA SER A 294 -21.32 -6.32 -19.39
C SER A 294 -20.11 -6.87 -20.17
N PRO A 295 -20.22 -7.87 -21.07
CA PRO A 295 -19.07 -8.28 -21.91
C PRO A 295 -18.56 -7.17 -22.81
N VAL A 296 -19.46 -6.38 -23.39
CA VAL A 296 -19.09 -5.26 -24.29
C VAL A 296 -18.42 -4.15 -23.48
N LEU A 297 -18.98 -3.80 -22.32
CA LEU A 297 -18.41 -2.78 -21.41
C LEU A 297 -17.02 -3.21 -20.89
N ALA A 298 -16.89 -4.48 -20.50
CA ALA A 298 -15.61 -5.02 -20.05
C ALA A 298 -14.55 -5.00 -21.17
N GLY A 299 -14.94 -5.37 -22.38
CA GLY A 299 -14.08 -5.28 -23.56
C GLY A 299 -13.68 -3.84 -23.89
N ALA A 300 -14.62 -2.90 -23.89
CA ALA A 300 -14.36 -1.49 -24.14
C ALA A 300 -13.42 -0.87 -23.09
N LEU A 301 -13.63 -1.17 -21.81
CA LEU A 301 -12.76 -0.73 -20.73
C LEU A 301 -11.35 -1.32 -20.86
N SER A 302 -11.25 -2.61 -21.18
CA SER A 302 -9.96 -3.28 -21.41
C SER A 302 -9.19 -2.65 -22.58
N ALA A 303 -9.87 -2.37 -23.70
CA ALA A 303 -9.30 -1.68 -24.84
C ALA A 303 -8.89 -0.24 -24.48
N GLY A 304 -9.71 0.48 -23.73
CA GLY A 304 -9.42 1.84 -23.25
C GLY A 304 -8.18 1.89 -22.34
N LEU A 305 -8.04 0.96 -21.42
CA LEU A 305 -6.84 0.84 -20.58
C LEU A 305 -5.59 0.53 -21.43
N PHE A 306 -5.69 -0.40 -22.37
CA PHE A 306 -4.59 -0.72 -23.28
C PHE A 306 -4.18 0.48 -24.14
N VAL A 307 -5.13 1.21 -24.71
CA VAL A 307 -4.89 2.43 -25.48
C VAL A 307 -4.29 3.52 -24.61
N GLY A 308 -4.81 3.72 -23.39
CA GLY A 308 -4.29 4.71 -22.45
C GLY A 308 -2.83 4.46 -22.04
N VAL A 309 -2.49 3.22 -21.66
CA VAL A 309 -1.12 2.83 -21.37
C VAL A 309 -0.22 2.96 -22.61
N SER A 310 -0.71 2.54 -23.79
CA SER A 310 0.02 2.68 -25.05
C SER A 310 0.26 4.15 -25.40
N ALA A 311 -0.73 5.02 -25.21
CA ALA A 311 -0.59 6.46 -25.40
C ALA A 311 0.50 7.06 -24.50
N MET A 312 0.57 6.64 -23.22
CA MET A 312 1.66 7.06 -22.32
C MET A 312 3.04 6.59 -22.81
N THR A 313 3.10 5.51 -23.59
CA THR A 313 4.37 5.03 -24.15
C THR A 313 4.80 5.80 -25.41
N VAL A 314 3.88 6.36 -26.20
CA VAL A 314 4.13 6.93 -27.53
C VAL A 314 4.07 8.45 -27.53
N LEU A 315 3.16 9.06 -26.76
CA LEU A 315 2.95 10.51 -26.79
C LEU A 315 4.11 11.28 -26.15
N PRO A 316 4.49 12.45 -26.72
CA PRO A 316 5.47 13.34 -26.09
C PRO A 316 5.01 13.83 -24.72
N GLY A 317 5.96 13.98 -23.78
CA GLY A 317 5.68 14.42 -22.40
C GLY A 317 4.84 15.69 -22.31
N LYS A 318 5.13 16.69 -23.16
CA LYS A 318 4.38 17.96 -23.22
C LYS A 318 2.87 17.79 -23.52
N VAL A 319 2.50 16.74 -24.27
CA VAL A 319 1.09 16.43 -24.57
C VAL A 319 0.44 15.78 -23.35
N LEU A 320 1.14 14.82 -22.72
CA LEU A 320 0.68 14.15 -21.51
C LEU A 320 0.47 15.15 -20.35
N ASP A 321 1.36 16.13 -20.19
CA ASP A 321 1.27 17.18 -19.16
C ASP A 321 0.01 18.06 -19.26
N ARG A 322 -0.64 18.08 -20.45
CA ARG A 322 -1.89 18.84 -20.68
C ARG A 322 -3.15 18.02 -20.39
N ILE A 323 -3.05 16.71 -20.50
CA ILE A 323 -4.21 15.78 -20.43
C ILE A 323 -4.30 15.14 -19.04
N LEU A 324 -3.15 14.85 -18.42
CA LEU A 324 -3.08 14.13 -17.16
C LEU A 324 -3.24 15.05 -15.94
N PRO A 325 -3.82 14.56 -14.81
CA PRO A 325 -3.89 15.30 -13.58
C PRO A 325 -2.50 15.73 -13.09
N LYS A 326 -2.37 16.97 -12.64
CA LYS A 326 -1.08 17.47 -12.14
C LYS A 326 -0.77 16.90 -10.76
N PRO A 327 0.49 16.56 -10.46
CA PRO A 327 0.91 16.21 -9.10
C PRO A 327 0.51 17.30 -8.10
N GLY A 328 0.01 16.91 -6.92
CA GLY A 328 -0.41 17.84 -5.87
C GLY A 328 -1.79 18.49 -6.05
N SER A 329 -2.50 18.22 -7.15
CA SER A 329 -3.91 18.55 -7.31
C SER A 329 -4.80 17.38 -6.90
N GLY A 330 -5.98 17.66 -6.37
CA GLY A 330 -6.95 16.65 -5.97
C GLY A 330 -8.40 17.12 -6.16
N PRO A 331 -9.36 16.21 -6.03
CA PRO A 331 -10.78 16.54 -6.12
C PRO A 331 -11.22 17.46 -4.97
N SER A 332 -12.34 18.16 -5.16
CA SER A 332 -12.92 19.00 -4.12
C SER A 332 -13.27 18.18 -2.87
N GLU A 333 -13.34 18.80 -1.70
CA GLU A 333 -13.68 18.15 -0.43
C GLU A 333 -15.00 17.36 -0.55
N LYS A 334 -16.04 18.00 -1.08
CA LYS A 334 -17.33 17.34 -1.33
C LYS A 334 -17.23 16.09 -2.23
N ALA A 335 -16.35 16.11 -3.23
CA ALA A 335 -16.13 14.95 -4.09
C ALA A 335 -15.40 13.83 -3.35
N ARG A 336 -14.42 14.18 -2.51
CA ARG A 336 -13.69 13.22 -1.66
C ARG A 336 -14.59 12.55 -0.63
N GLU A 337 -15.48 13.31 0.00
CA GLU A 337 -16.43 12.80 1.00
C GLU A 337 -17.48 11.86 0.40
N LYS A 338 -17.97 12.17 -0.80
CA LYS A 338 -18.91 11.31 -1.53
C LYS A 338 -18.27 10.06 -2.15
N GLY A 339 -16.95 10.05 -2.23
CA GLY A 339 -16.19 8.90 -2.72
C GLY A 339 -16.41 7.66 -1.84
N HIS A 340 -16.14 6.50 -2.40
CA HIS A 340 -16.15 5.22 -1.69
C HIS A 340 -15.44 4.17 -2.52
N PHE A 341 -15.08 3.07 -1.87
CA PHE A 341 -14.73 1.84 -2.58
C PHE A 341 -15.28 0.62 -1.84
N THR A 342 -15.48 -0.45 -2.60
CA THR A 342 -15.80 -1.79 -2.11
C THR A 342 -15.03 -2.78 -2.96
N VAL A 343 -14.20 -3.59 -2.34
CA VAL A 343 -13.55 -4.74 -2.95
C VAL A 343 -13.98 -6.00 -2.24
N ASP A 344 -14.30 -7.03 -3.00
CA ASP A 344 -14.62 -8.36 -2.50
C ASP A 344 -13.56 -9.35 -2.99
N LEU A 345 -13.05 -10.16 -2.10
CA LEU A 345 -12.07 -11.19 -2.43
C LEU A 345 -12.76 -12.55 -2.35
N TYR A 346 -12.54 -13.40 -3.32
CA TYR A 346 -13.07 -14.75 -3.39
C TYR A 346 -11.94 -15.75 -3.47
N THR A 347 -12.00 -16.80 -2.68
CA THR A 347 -11.00 -17.87 -2.70
C THR A 347 -11.66 -19.25 -2.68
N LEU A 348 -10.98 -20.19 -3.32
CA LEU A 348 -11.19 -21.61 -3.16
C LEU A 348 -10.06 -22.16 -2.29
N THR A 349 -10.37 -23.06 -1.37
CA THR A 349 -9.35 -23.72 -0.54
C THR A 349 -8.99 -25.12 -1.07
N THR A 350 -7.92 -25.68 -0.57
CA THR A 350 -7.50 -27.06 -0.90
C THR A 350 -8.54 -28.10 -0.47
N SER A 351 -9.40 -27.81 0.52
CA SER A 351 -10.53 -28.67 0.90
C SER A 351 -11.76 -28.51 0.00
N GLY A 352 -11.72 -27.58 -0.98
CA GLY A 352 -12.87 -27.26 -1.82
C GLY A 352 -13.86 -26.26 -1.20
N ALA A 353 -13.59 -25.74 0.00
CA ALA A 353 -14.42 -24.71 0.63
C ALA A 353 -14.24 -23.36 -0.06
N ARG A 354 -15.29 -22.54 -0.08
CA ARG A 354 -15.28 -21.20 -0.64
C ARG A 354 -15.38 -20.16 0.46
N TYR A 355 -14.57 -19.12 0.36
CA TYR A 355 -14.59 -18.00 1.29
C TYR A 355 -14.66 -16.68 0.53
N ARG A 356 -15.21 -15.69 1.21
CA ARG A 356 -15.28 -14.32 0.74
C ARG A 356 -14.81 -13.39 1.83
N ALA A 357 -13.94 -12.42 1.45
CA ALA A 357 -13.64 -11.26 2.28
C ALA A 357 -14.18 -10.00 1.62
N ARG A 358 -14.35 -8.96 2.41
CA ARG A 358 -14.68 -7.62 1.95
C ARG A 358 -13.78 -6.60 2.61
N VAL A 359 -13.33 -5.62 1.82
CA VAL A 359 -12.76 -4.37 2.32
C VAL A 359 -13.55 -3.22 1.69
N LYS A 360 -14.14 -2.38 2.53
CA LYS A 360 -14.98 -1.26 2.10
C LYS A 360 -14.70 -0.05 2.95
N ALA A 361 -14.68 1.14 2.33
CA ALA A 361 -14.58 2.40 3.03
C ALA A 361 -15.39 3.50 2.35
N SER A 362 -15.80 4.47 3.16
CA SER A 362 -16.26 5.78 2.72
C SER A 362 -15.06 6.70 2.46
N GLY A 363 -15.24 7.68 1.58
CA GLY A 363 -14.16 8.53 1.09
C GLY A 363 -13.54 7.99 -0.18
N ASP A 364 -13.07 8.90 -1.03
CA ASP A 364 -12.45 8.49 -2.28
C ASP A 364 -11.15 7.69 -2.04
N PRO A 365 -10.92 6.63 -2.82
CA PRO A 365 -9.78 5.74 -2.60
C PRO A 365 -8.43 6.44 -2.83
N GLY A 366 -8.34 7.39 -3.77
CA GLY A 366 -7.09 8.03 -4.14
C GLY A 366 -6.53 9.02 -3.10
N TYR A 367 -7.36 9.50 -2.17
CA TYR A 367 -6.96 10.55 -1.23
C TYR A 367 -7.48 10.33 0.18
N LYS A 368 -8.81 10.43 0.43
CA LYS A 368 -9.35 10.39 1.80
C LYS A 368 -9.14 9.03 2.46
N ALA A 369 -9.58 7.96 1.81
CA ALA A 369 -9.41 6.61 2.36
C ALA A 369 -7.91 6.22 2.46
N THR A 370 -7.10 6.61 1.47
CA THR A 370 -5.64 6.41 1.50
C THR A 370 -4.99 7.13 2.68
N ALA A 371 -5.38 8.38 2.97
CA ALA A 371 -4.84 9.12 4.12
C ALA A 371 -5.17 8.45 5.46
N VAL A 372 -6.38 7.89 5.60
CA VAL A 372 -6.78 7.08 6.76
C VAL A 372 -5.90 5.82 6.87
N MET A 373 -5.77 5.04 5.78
CA MET A 373 -4.95 3.81 5.80
C MET A 373 -3.50 4.10 6.16
N LEU A 374 -2.92 5.16 5.61
CA LEU A 374 -1.53 5.55 5.89
C LEU A 374 -1.34 5.98 7.35
N ALA A 375 -2.25 6.79 7.87
CA ALA A 375 -2.21 7.24 9.27
C ALA A 375 -2.39 6.06 10.24
N GLU A 376 -3.37 5.18 9.98
CA GLU A 376 -3.63 4.00 10.80
C GLU A 376 -2.49 2.98 10.73
N SER A 377 -1.79 2.87 9.59
CA SER A 377 -0.57 2.06 9.49
C SER A 377 0.53 2.57 10.40
N ALA A 378 0.77 3.89 10.45
CA ALA A 378 1.75 4.46 11.37
C ALA A 378 1.33 4.32 12.83
N LEU A 379 0.06 4.55 13.15
CA LEU A 379 -0.49 4.34 14.50
C LEU A 379 -0.43 2.86 14.91
N ALA A 380 -0.63 1.92 13.98
CA ALA A 380 -0.46 0.49 14.25
C ALA A 380 0.98 0.17 14.68
N LEU A 381 1.97 0.69 13.97
CA LEU A 381 3.39 0.49 14.30
C LEU A 381 3.78 1.13 15.64
N VAL A 382 3.21 2.29 15.98
CA VAL A 382 3.50 2.99 17.25
C VAL A 382 2.83 2.31 18.44
N LEU A 383 1.56 1.93 18.28
CA LEU A 383 0.68 1.53 19.39
C LEU A 383 0.49 0.02 19.53
N GLY A 384 0.85 -0.76 18.49
CA GLY A 384 0.58 -2.20 18.45
C GLY A 384 1.44 -3.04 19.40
N GLY A 385 2.62 -2.54 19.81
CA GLY A 385 3.48 -3.22 20.77
C GLY A 385 3.68 -4.71 20.46
N ASP A 386 3.46 -5.55 21.45
CA ASP A 386 3.63 -7.02 21.34
C ASP A 386 2.57 -7.72 20.47
N ALA A 387 1.46 -7.04 20.13
CA ALA A 387 0.45 -7.57 19.22
C ALA A 387 0.89 -7.52 17.75
N LEU A 388 1.93 -6.75 17.42
CA LEU A 388 2.48 -6.72 16.07
C LEU A 388 3.18 -8.04 15.72
N PRO A 389 3.12 -8.48 14.45
CA PRO A 389 3.95 -9.58 13.99
C PRO A 389 5.43 -9.35 14.32
N LYS A 390 6.12 -10.40 14.82
CA LYS A 390 7.56 -10.34 15.11
C LYS A 390 8.37 -10.41 13.82
N ALA A 391 8.36 -9.33 13.05
CA ALA A 391 9.03 -9.23 11.77
C ALA A 391 9.72 -7.86 11.63
N SER A 392 10.88 -7.84 10.99
CA SER A 392 11.63 -6.64 10.61
C SER A 392 12.18 -6.79 9.19
N GLY A 393 12.57 -5.70 8.56
CA GLY A 393 13.00 -5.68 7.17
C GLY A 393 12.10 -4.83 6.29
N VAL A 394 12.21 -4.98 4.97
CA VAL A 394 11.24 -4.40 4.04
C VAL A 394 10.04 -5.33 3.98
N LEU A 395 8.91 -4.89 4.47
CA LEU A 395 7.70 -5.67 4.72
C LEU A 395 6.53 -5.21 3.84
N THR A 396 5.43 -5.94 3.93
CA THR A 396 4.12 -5.57 3.38
C THR A 396 3.18 -5.19 4.53
N PRO A 397 2.05 -4.51 4.30
CA PRO A 397 1.11 -4.16 5.36
C PRO A 397 0.70 -5.35 6.23
N ALA A 398 0.36 -6.49 5.63
CA ALA A 398 -0.06 -7.68 6.37
C ALA A 398 1.09 -8.33 7.18
N THR A 399 2.32 -8.34 6.65
CA THR A 399 3.46 -8.93 7.37
C THR A 399 4.01 -8.03 8.48
N ALA A 400 3.81 -6.72 8.37
CA ALA A 400 4.25 -5.76 9.38
C ALA A 400 3.25 -5.57 10.52
N MET A 401 1.95 -5.63 10.22
CA MET A 401 0.91 -5.16 11.12
C MET A 401 -0.24 -6.17 11.35
N GLY A 402 -0.51 -7.06 10.38
CA GLY A 402 -1.49 -8.12 10.51
C GLY A 402 -2.85 -7.66 11.05
N ASP A 403 -3.38 -8.36 12.06
CA ASP A 403 -4.68 -8.08 12.66
C ASP A 403 -4.74 -6.72 13.36
N VAL A 404 -3.60 -6.21 13.86
CA VAL A 404 -3.54 -4.87 14.46
C VAL A 404 -4.01 -3.81 13.46
N LEU A 405 -3.61 -3.90 12.20
CA LEU A 405 -4.08 -2.98 11.16
C LEU A 405 -5.55 -3.23 10.79
N VAL A 406 -5.99 -4.48 10.73
CA VAL A 406 -7.41 -4.83 10.49
C VAL A 406 -8.31 -4.18 11.53
N ASP A 407 -7.99 -4.35 12.82
CA ASP A 407 -8.77 -3.82 13.93
C ASP A 407 -8.78 -2.29 13.93
N ARG A 408 -7.64 -1.66 13.68
CA ARG A 408 -7.54 -0.19 13.61
C ARG A 408 -8.34 0.38 12.45
N LEU A 409 -8.27 -0.22 11.26
CA LEU A 409 -9.04 0.22 10.10
C LEU A 409 -10.56 0.02 10.31
N ASN A 410 -10.97 -1.07 10.97
CA ASN A 410 -12.37 -1.28 11.36
C ASN A 410 -12.82 -0.22 12.38
N ALA A 411 -12.00 0.11 13.39
CA ALA A 411 -12.28 1.17 14.36
C ALA A 411 -12.34 2.55 13.69
N ALA A 412 -11.57 2.77 12.61
CA ALA A 412 -11.61 3.97 11.78
C ALA A 412 -12.83 4.03 10.82
N GLY A 413 -13.77 3.09 10.91
CA GLY A 413 -15.01 3.07 10.13
C GLY A 413 -14.91 2.37 8.78
N MET A 414 -13.84 1.64 8.50
CA MET A 414 -13.80 0.72 7.38
C MET A 414 -14.56 -0.58 7.73
N GLU A 415 -14.94 -1.34 6.72
CA GLU A 415 -15.60 -2.63 6.87
C GLU A 415 -14.67 -3.70 6.31
N ILE A 416 -13.96 -4.43 7.21
CA ILE A 416 -13.04 -5.51 6.85
C ILE A 416 -13.53 -6.79 7.55
N TRP A 417 -13.89 -7.80 6.77
CA TRP A 417 -14.30 -9.11 7.28
C TRP A 417 -14.02 -10.20 6.26
N ALA A 418 -13.92 -11.44 6.73
CA ALA A 418 -13.91 -12.65 5.91
C ALA A 418 -14.83 -13.72 6.52
N LYS A 419 -15.44 -14.53 5.66
CA LYS A 419 -16.32 -15.63 6.07
C LYS A 419 -16.43 -16.69 4.99
N ARG A 420 -16.85 -17.87 5.37
CA ARG A 420 -17.25 -18.95 4.47
C ARG A 420 -18.46 -18.53 3.62
N ASN A 421 -18.42 -18.82 2.32
CA ASN A 421 -19.43 -18.39 1.34
C ASN A 421 -20.45 -19.50 1.08
#